data_206a0ddd75a12353d08dd7af07e5de40
#
_entry.id   206a0ddd75a12353d08dd7af07e5de40
#
_cell.length_a   1.000
_cell.length_b   1.000
_cell.length_c   1.000
_cell.angle_alpha   90.00
_cell.angle_beta   90.00
_cell.angle_gamma   90.00
#
_symmetry.space_group_name_H-M   'P 1'
#
loop_
_entity.id
_entity.type
_entity.pdbx_description
1 polymer ?
#
loop_
_entity_poly.entity_id
_entity_poly.type
_entity_poly.pdbx_seq_one_letter_code
_entity_poly.pdbx_strand_id
1 'polypeptide(L)'
;MLAHSPPLPLIINFPNRYRDITAEEEGIILALEQRDRVRRIRLRTPLPNLRKLIMAIDEEFPVLEYLIVSPPIEDNSTVLRLPETFRAPHLRHLVLAGFALPMGSRLLATAVGLVTFGLVVEHPSAYFRPNILLQWLSFMPQLEMLQIYFYFAVPNRDVERQLMNAPNMRHVTLSNLRLFRFKGVSAYMEAVVRRITTPRLKNLDIQLFKQLTYSVPYLMQFINTTENLRFDSAIFQFFGDGVEVKLYPREEDWMGLLVTINCLHLDWQASFVAQIVTSLASISSSVEHLTLRHEVHGRSSEEHNEVDRTEWHNLLRSFSNVKTLRADDGLVKELSRCLRLDDEEPPVELLPELQELTYSGGDIGDAFKSFIDARQNAGRPVALIADRGD
;
A
#
# COMPACT_ATOMS: atom_id res chain seq x y z
N MET A 1 -11.30 -29.93 -31.94
CA MET A 1 -11.35 -28.54 -32.48
C MET A 1 -10.01 -27.82 -32.40
N LEU A 2 -9.27 -27.81 -31.26
CA LEU A 2 -7.99 -27.09 -31.13
C LEU A 2 -6.89 -27.60 -32.10
N ALA A 3 -6.84 -28.90 -32.36
CA ALA A 3 -5.85 -29.49 -33.27
C ALA A 3 -5.97 -29.03 -34.76
N HIS A 4 -7.13 -28.53 -35.16
CA HIS A 4 -7.39 -28.03 -36.51
C HIS A 4 -7.54 -26.51 -36.57
N SER A 5 -7.34 -25.79 -35.43
CA SER A 5 -7.39 -24.34 -35.43
C SER A 5 -6.07 -23.76 -35.97
N PRO A 6 -6.07 -22.59 -36.66
CA PRO A 6 -4.85 -21.94 -37.07
C PRO A 6 -3.89 -21.73 -35.91
N PRO A 7 -2.57 -21.63 -36.09
CA PRO A 7 -1.55 -21.52 -35.06
C PRO A 7 -1.55 -20.15 -34.35
N LEU A 8 -2.74 -19.65 -33.99
CA LEU A 8 -2.91 -18.40 -33.26
C LEU A 8 -2.54 -18.58 -31.77
N PRO A 9 -2.03 -17.55 -31.14
CA PRO A 9 -1.77 -17.57 -29.70
C PRO A 9 -3.04 -17.86 -28.89
N LEU A 10 -2.92 -18.71 -27.86
CA LEU A 10 -4.01 -19.04 -26.96
C LEU A 10 -4.00 -18.13 -25.75
N ILE A 11 -5.17 -17.62 -25.40
CA ILE A 11 -5.45 -16.85 -24.19
C ILE A 11 -6.44 -17.64 -23.35
N ILE A 12 -5.98 -18.13 -22.23
CA ILE A 12 -6.81 -18.86 -21.26
C ILE A 12 -7.22 -17.86 -20.16
N ASN A 13 -8.51 -17.56 -20.11
CA ASN A 13 -9.09 -16.68 -19.09
C ASN A 13 -10.28 -17.38 -18.45
N PHE A 14 -10.09 -17.88 -17.25
CA PHE A 14 -11.09 -18.66 -16.52
C PHE A 14 -11.39 -18.05 -15.15
N PRO A 15 -12.27 -17.03 -15.09
CA PRO A 15 -12.67 -16.37 -13.85
C PRO A 15 -13.86 -17.07 -13.19
N ASN A 16 -13.82 -18.39 -13.01
CA ASN A 16 -14.94 -19.11 -12.40
C ASN A 16 -14.99 -18.97 -10.89
N ARG A 17 -16.13 -18.49 -10.38
CA ARG A 17 -16.42 -18.38 -8.94
C ARG A 17 -17.24 -19.55 -8.39
N TYR A 18 -17.74 -20.46 -9.25
CA TYR A 18 -18.64 -21.54 -8.89
C TYR A 18 -17.95 -22.89 -8.82
N ARG A 19 -18.46 -23.79 -7.94
CA ARG A 19 -17.83 -25.10 -7.65
C ARG A 19 -18.04 -26.17 -8.72
N ASP A 20 -19.03 -26.02 -9.60
CA ASP A 20 -19.47 -27.09 -10.52
C ASP A 20 -19.34 -26.71 -11.99
N ILE A 21 -18.18 -27.04 -12.60
CA ILE A 21 -18.10 -27.03 -14.09
C ILE A 21 -17.02 -28.01 -14.54
N THR A 22 -17.39 -29.24 -14.81
CA THR A 22 -16.49 -30.30 -15.27
C THR A 22 -16.13 -30.22 -16.76
N ALA A 23 -17.06 -29.85 -17.64
CA ALA A 23 -16.83 -29.82 -19.10
C ALA A 23 -15.92 -28.65 -19.55
N GLU A 24 -15.99 -27.50 -18.90
CA GLU A 24 -15.10 -26.37 -19.21
C GLU A 24 -13.66 -26.62 -18.75
N GLU A 25 -13.46 -27.33 -17.61
CA GLU A 25 -12.13 -27.69 -17.11
C GLU A 25 -11.37 -28.59 -18.08
N GLU A 26 -12.04 -29.60 -18.68
CA GLU A 26 -11.43 -30.46 -19.69
C GLU A 26 -10.95 -29.67 -20.90
N GLY A 27 -11.76 -28.69 -21.35
CA GLY A 27 -11.40 -27.79 -22.44
C GLY A 27 -10.18 -26.93 -22.12
N ILE A 28 -10.04 -26.47 -20.86
CA ILE A 28 -8.87 -25.70 -20.40
C ILE A 28 -7.65 -26.59 -20.30
N ILE A 29 -7.75 -27.80 -19.79
CA ILE A 29 -6.63 -28.76 -19.73
C ILE A 29 -6.11 -29.03 -21.14
N LEU A 30 -6.99 -29.33 -22.10
CA LEU A 30 -6.62 -29.49 -23.51
C LEU A 30 -5.96 -28.24 -24.12
N ALA A 31 -6.39 -27.06 -23.71
CA ALA A 31 -5.75 -25.81 -24.14
C ALA A 31 -4.35 -25.64 -23.51
N LEU A 32 -4.17 -25.99 -22.23
CA LEU A 32 -2.88 -25.96 -21.53
C LEU A 32 -1.88 -26.94 -22.11
N GLU A 33 -2.30 -28.06 -22.68
CA GLU A 33 -1.45 -29.01 -23.41
C GLU A 33 -0.82 -28.39 -24.68
N GLN A 34 -1.42 -27.33 -25.24
CA GLN A 34 -0.88 -26.61 -26.42
C GLN A 34 0.16 -25.55 -25.99
N ARG A 35 1.18 -25.94 -25.21
CA ARG A 35 2.16 -25.07 -24.52
C ARG A 35 2.84 -24.05 -25.43
N ASP A 36 3.17 -24.44 -26.66
CA ASP A 36 3.82 -23.59 -27.67
C ASP A 36 2.94 -22.44 -28.18
N ARG A 37 1.65 -22.47 -27.85
CA ARG A 37 0.66 -21.48 -28.26
C ARG A 37 0.11 -20.65 -27.10
N VAL A 38 0.25 -21.12 -25.87
CA VAL A 38 -0.34 -20.45 -24.71
C VAL A 38 0.48 -19.22 -24.35
N ARG A 39 -0.07 -18.06 -24.62
CA ARG A 39 0.55 -16.76 -24.34
C ARG A 39 0.09 -16.14 -23.02
N ARG A 40 -1.16 -16.39 -22.63
CA ARG A 40 -1.75 -15.86 -21.38
C ARG A 40 -2.53 -16.91 -20.63
N ILE A 41 -2.32 -16.95 -19.32
CA ILE A 41 -3.08 -17.78 -18.38
C ILE A 41 -3.60 -16.89 -17.26
N ARG A 42 -4.91 -16.84 -17.09
CA ARG A 42 -5.58 -16.22 -15.94
C ARG A 42 -6.59 -17.19 -15.38
N LEU A 43 -6.28 -17.75 -14.21
CA LEU A 43 -7.14 -18.74 -13.53
C LEU A 43 -7.60 -18.13 -12.19
N ARG A 44 -8.91 -18.03 -12.03
CA ARG A 44 -9.55 -17.67 -10.77
C ARG A 44 -10.71 -18.63 -10.51
N THR A 45 -10.43 -19.72 -9.82
CA THR A 45 -11.36 -20.82 -9.62
C THR A 45 -11.13 -21.46 -8.25
N PRO A 46 -12.14 -22.16 -7.65
CA PRO A 46 -12.00 -22.85 -6.38
C PRO A 46 -10.80 -23.80 -6.33
N LEU A 47 -10.24 -24.00 -5.14
CA LEU A 47 -9.01 -24.76 -4.92
C LEU A 47 -9.00 -26.18 -5.53
N PRO A 48 -10.07 -27.01 -5.46
CA PRO A 48 -10.05 -28.34 -6.05
C PRO A 48 -9.80 -28.30 -7.56
N ASN A 49 -10.46 -27.37 -8.27
CA ASN A 49 -10.34 -27.20 -9.70
C ASN A 49 -8.99 -26.59 -10.07
N LEU A 50 -8.55 -25.60 -9.28
CA LEU A 50 -7.27 -24.95 -9.49
C LEU A 50 -6.10 -25.94 -9.36
N ARG A 51 -6.16 -26.90 -8.42
CA ARG A 51 -5.15 -27.96 -8.30
C ARG A 51 -5.03 -28.80 -9.57
N LYS A 52 -6.16 -29.22 -10.16
CA LYS A 52 -6.15 -30.00 -11.41
C LYS A 52 -5.51 -29.19 -12.55
N LEU A 53 -5.89 -27.91 -12.69
CA LEU A 53 -5.35 -27.04 -13.73
C LEU A 53 -3.85 -26.77 -13.53
N ILE A 54 -3.39 -26.62 -12.28
CA ILE A 54 -1.96 -26.46 -11.98
C ILE A 54 -1.16 -27.70 -12.33
N MET A 55 -1.71 -28.88 -12.13
CA MET A 55 -1.04 -30.13 -12.51
C MET A 55 -0.87 -30.24 -14.05
N ALA A 56 -1.69 -29.55 -14.85
CA ALA A 56 -1.51 -29.46 -16.30
C ALA A 56 -0.44 -28.44 -16.71
N ILE A 57 0.04 -27.62 -15.76
CA ILE A 57 1.14 -26.67 -15.95
C ILE A 57 2.44 -27.27 -15.42
N ASP A 58 2.84 -28.42 -15.92
CA ASP A 58 3.94 -29.23 -15.38
C ASP A 58 5.28 -29.14 -16.14
N GLU A 59 5.31 -28.43 -17.26
CA GLU A 59 6.49 -28.32 -18.13
C GLU A 59 6.80 -26.86 -18.53
N GLU A 60 7.58 -26.70 -19.59
CA GLU A 60 7.95 -25.39 -20.13
C GLU A 60 6.85 -24.83 -21.05
N PHE A 61 6.53 -23.54 -20.85
CA PHE A 61 5.64 -22.74 -21.68
C PHE A 61 6.48 -21.66 -22.39
N PRO A 62 7.02 -21.96 -23.58
CA PRO A 62 8.05 -21.13 -24.20
C PRO A 62 7.57 -19.75 -24.65
N VAL A 63 6.28 -19.57 -24.88
CA VAL A 63 5.69 -18.28 -25.32
C VAL A 63 4.81 -17.60 -24.27
N LEU A 64 4.77 -18.14 -23.06
CA LEU A 64 3.93 -17.58 -21.99
C LEU A 64 4.48 -16.24 -21.48
N GLU A 65 3.67 -15.20 -21.61
CA GLU A 65 4.00 -13.84 -21.18
C GLU A 65 3.26 -13.41 -19.92
N TYR A 66 2.10 -14.01 -19.62
CA TYR A 66 1.20 -13.56 -18.59
C TYR A 66 0.63 -14.73 -17.81
N LEU A 67 0.89 -14.76 -16.50
CA LEU A 67 0.38 -15.77 -15.59
C LEU A 67 -0.22 -15.10 -14.35
N ILE A 68 -1.54 -15.19 -14.21
CA ILE A 68 -2.24 -14.83 -12.96
C ILE A 68 -3.02 -16.04 -12.47
N VAL A 69 -2.73 -16.45 -11.26
CA VAL A 69 -3.42 -17.59 -10.61
C VAL A 69 -3.81 -17.19 -9.20
N SER A 70 -5.11 -17.24 -8.93
CA SER A 70 -5.67 -16.90 -7.62
C SER A 70 -6.88 -17.77 -7.29
N PRO A 71 -6.97 -18.40 -6.11
CA PRO A 71 -8.23 -18.93 -5.61
C PRO A 71 -9.22 -17.79 -5.31
N PRO A 72 -10.51 -18.04 -5.17
CA PRO A 72 -11.44 -17.12 -4.51
C PRO A 72 -11.04 -16.94 -3.05
N ILE A 73 -11.30 -15.76 -2.50
CA ILE A 73 -10.84 -15.33 -1.15
C ILE A 73 -11.36 -16.23 -0.01
N GLU A 74 -12.39 -17.02 -0.24
CA GLU A 74 -13.12 -17.79 0.79
C GLU A 74 -12.44 -19.11 1.20
N ASP A 75 -11.39 -19.56 0.51
CA ASP A 75 -10.83 -20.91 0.67
C ASP A 75 -9.33 -20.91 1.05
N ASN A 76 -9.01 -20.30 2.19
CA ASN A 76 -7.63 -20.06 2.66
C ASN A 76 -6.98 -21.27 3.37
N SER A 77 -7.57 -22.46 3.31
CA SER A 77 -7.13 -23.59 4.15
C SER A 77 -5.87 -24.32 3.65
N THR A 78 -5.46 -24.14 2.40
CA THR A 78 -4.36 -24.92 1.83
C THR A 78 -3.46 -24.09 0.90
N VAL A 79 -2.17 -24.28 1.05
CA VAL A 79 -1.15 -23.64 0.21
C VAL A 79 -0.95 -24.43 -1.08
N LEU A 80 -0.99 -23.74 -2.20
CA LEU A 80 -0.69 -24.27 -3.52
C LEU A 80 0.82 -24.21 -3.79
N ARG A 81 1.29 -25.11 -4.68
CA ARG A 81 2.65 -25.09 -5.21
C ARG A 81 2.61 -25.26 -6.71
N LEU A 82 3.40 -24.47 -7.41
CA LEU A 82 3.64 -24.73 -8.82
C LEU A 82 4.57 -25.94 -8.96
N PRO A 83 4.42 -26.77 -10.02
CA PRO A 83 5.34 -27.86 -10.32
C PRO A 83 6.78 -27.33 -10.42
N GLU A 84 7.74 -28.10 -9.91
CA GLU A 84 9.17 -27.72 -9.94
C GLU A 84 9.73 -27.69 -11.38
N THR A 85 9.10 -28.43 -12.28
CA THR A 85 9.45 -28.49 -13.71
C THR A 85 8.96 -27.28 -14.50
N PHE A 86 8.00 -26.54 -13.96
CA PHE A 86 7.38 -25.40 -14.65
C PHE A 86 8.40 -24.28 -14.94
N ARG A 87 8.48 -23.88 -16.22
CA ARG A 87 9.33 -22.82 -16.74
C ARG A 87 8.55 -21.94 -17.69
N ALA A 88 8.86 -20.64 -17.70
CA ALA A 88 8.27 -19.67 -18.62
C ALA A 88 9.28 -18.54 -18.90
N PRO A 89 10.25 -18.77 -19.81
CA PRO A 89 11.38 -17.85 -20.03
C PRO A 89 10.94 -16.47 -20.57
N HIS A 90 9.83 -16.39 -21.26
CA HIS A 90 9.29 -15.14 -21.79
C HIS A 90 8.24 -14.48 -20.89
N LEU A 91 8.09 -14.95 -19.63
CA LEU A 91 7.11 -14.42 -18.70
C LEU A 91 7.43 -12.97 -18.34
N ARG A 92 6.45 -12.08 -18.51
CA ARG A 92 6.52 -10.66 -18.20
C ARG A 92 5.64 -10.27 -17.00
N HIS A 93 4.55 -10.98 -16.81
CA HIS A 93 3.59 -10.67 -15.73
C HIS A 93 3.28 -11.93 -14.94
N LEU A 94 3.67 -11.94 -13.67
CA LEU A 94 3.42 -13.03 -12.72
C LEU A 94 2.69 -12.50 -11.51
N VAL A 95 1.47 -12.99 -11.26
CA VAL A 95 0.73 -12.74 -10.00
C VAL A 95 0.18 -14.05 -9.47
N LEU A 96 0.58 -14.41 -8.26
CA LEU A 96 0.19 -15.64 -7.59
C LEU A 96 -0.43 -15.33 -6.23
N ALA A 97 -1.64 -15.86 -5.99
CA ALA A 97 -2.29 -15.78 -4.68
C ALA A 97 -2.45 -17.18 -4.08
N GLY A 98 -2.11 -17.34 -2.78
CA GLY A 98 -2.21 -18.62 -2.07
C GLY A 98 -1.10 -19.62 -2.43
N PHE A 99 0.00 -19.19 -3.05
CA PHE A 99 1.11 -20.05 -3.44
C PHE A 99 2.33 -19.94 -2.54
N ALA A 100 2.95 -21.08 -2.23
CA ALA A 100 4.32 -21.12 -1.74
C ALA A 100 5.29 -21.30 -2.89
N LEU A 101 6.23 -20.36 -3.01
CA LEU A 101 7.32 -20.44 -3.97
C LEU A 101 8.58 -20.98 -3.27
N PRO A 102 9.21 -22.04 -3.80
CA PRO A 102 10.47 -22.54 -3.25
C PRO A 102 11.60 -21.51 -3.52
N MET A 103 12.61 -21.51 -2.64
CA MET A 103 13.77 -20.61 -2.75
C MET A 103 14.47 -20.75 -4.11
N GLY A 104 14.60 -21.98 -4.61
CA GLY A 104 15.18 -22.32 -5.92
C GLY A 104 14.16 -22.42 -7.06
N SER A 105 13.07 -21.67 -7.03
CA SER A 105 12.05 -21.73 -8.08
C SER A 105 12.65 -21.56 -9.48
N ARG A 106 12.53 -22.58 -10.31
CA ARG A 106 13.00 -22.55 -11.71
C ARG A 106 12.24 -21.51 -12.52
N LEU A 107 10.95 -21.33 -12.23
CA LEU A 107 10.16 -20.27 -12.85
C LEU A 107 10.83 -18.90 -12.67
N LEU A 108 11.15 -18.52 -11.43
CA LEU A 108 11.73 -17.20 -11.13
C LEU A 108 13.18 -17.08 -11.66
N ALA A 109 13.93 -18.18 -11.69
CA ALA A 109 15.29 -18.19 -12.21
C ALA A 109 15.34 -18.03 -13.75
N THR A 110 14.28 -18.42 -14.47
CA THR A 110 14.22 -18.35 -15.94
C THR A 110 13.47 -17.12 -16.45
N ALA A 111 12.54 -16.56 -15.65
CA ALA A 111 11.70 -15.41 -16.03
C ALA A 111 12.41 -14.07 -15.82
N VAL A 112 13.60 -13.88 -16.38
CA VAL A 112 14.42 -12.66 -16.20
C VAL A 112 13.80 -11.40 -16.82
N GLY A 113 12.82 -11.56 -17.71
CA GLY A 113 12.07 -10.48 -18.37
C GLY A 113 10.85 -9.97 -17.60
N LEU A 114 10.68 -10.35 -16.31
CA LEU A 114 9.53 -9.94 -15.52
C LEU A 114 9.45 -8.42 -15.37
N VAL A 115 8.29 -7.88 -15.75
CA VAL A 115 7.87 -6.47 -15.62
C VAL A 115 6.94 -6.31 -14.41
N THR A 116 6.09 -7.31 -14.16
CA THR A 116 5.19 -7.33 -12.99
C THR A 116 5.43 -8.58 -12.17
N PHE A 117 5.67 -8.41 -10.88
CA PHE A 117 5.76 -9.50 -9.91
C PHE A 117 4.83 -9.23 -8.72
N GLY A 118 3.84 -10.12 -8.54
CA GLY A 118 2.86 -10.06 -7.46
C GLY A 118 2.74 -11.36 -6.69
N LEU A 119 2.85 -11.28 -5.36
CA LEU A 119 2.59 -12.39 -4.45
C LEU A 119 1.56 -11.98 -3.40
N VAL A 120 0.49 -12.76 -3.30
CA VAL A 120 -0.53 -12.64 -2.25
C VAL A 120 -0.41 -13.88 -1.37
N VAL A 121 0.05 -13.68 -0.15
CA VAL A 121 0.37 -14.73 0.82
C VAL A 121 -0.72 -14.77 1.88
N GLU A 122 -1.59 -15.76 1.78
CA GLU A 122 -2.80 -15.87 2.61
C GLU A 122 -2.60 -16.84 3.80
N HIS A 123 -1.59 -17.71 3.71
CA HIS A 123 -1.33 -18.72 4.73
C HIS A 123 0.11 -18.65 5.27
N PRO A 124 0.34 -18.80 6.59
CA PRO A 124 1.67 -18.72 7.20
C PRO A 124 2.72 -19.70 6.63
N SER A 125 2.31 -20.88 6.14
CA SER A 125 3.24 -21.85 5.54
C SER A 125 3.78 -21.42 4.16
N ALA A 126 3.20 -20.40 3.53
CA ALA A 126 3.71 -19.79 2.30
C ALA A 126 4.63 -18.58 2.59
N TYR A 127 4.84 -18.26 3.86
CA TYR A 127 5.72 -17.16 4.26
C TYR A 127 7.15 -17.36 3.76
N PHE A 128 7.75 -16.29 3.28
CA PHE A 128 9.16 -16.23 2.90
C PHE A 128 9.84 -15.04 3.56
N ARG A 129 11.10 -15.21 3.92
CA ARG A 129 11.88 -14.15 4.58
C ARG A 129 12.30 -13.04 3.60
N PRO A 130 12.60 -11.81 4.07
CA PRO A 130 13.05 -10.71 3.21
C PRO A 130 14.27 -11.04 2.35
N ASN A 131 15.23 -11.83 2.87
CA ASN A 131 16.41 -12.23 2.08
C ASN A 131 16.05 -13.10 0.87
N ILE A 132 14.99 -13.90 0.96
CA ILE A 132 14.49 -14.70 -0.16
C ILE A 132 13.85 -13.80 -1.21
N LEU A 133 13.04 -12.84 -0.78
CA LEU A 133 12.49 -11.82 -1.69
C LEU A 133 13.61 -11.07 -2.42
N LEU A 134 14.61 -10.58 -1.69
CA LEU A 134 15.73 -9.85 -2.28
C LEU A 134 16.54 -10.70 -3.27
N GLN A 135 16.69 -12.01 -2.99
CA GLN A 135 17.30 -12.94 -3.92
C GLN A 135 16.47 -13.04 -5.21
N TRP A 136 15.16 -13.22 -5.13
CA TRP A 136 14.30 -13.25 -6.32
C TRP A 136 14.36 -11.94 -7.11
N LEU A 137 14.26 -10.80 -6.43
CA LEU A 137 14.31 -9.48 -7.06
C LEU A 137 15.63 -9.24 -7.81
N SER A 138 16.74 -9.84 -7.34
CA SER A 138 18.04 -9.72 -8.03
C SER A 138 18.06 -10.37 -9.42
N PHE A 139 17.11 -11.24 -9.75
CA PHE A 139 16.94 -11.83 -11.08
C PHE A 139 15.96 -11.05 -11.98
N MET A 140 15.37 -9.94 -11.48
CA MET A 140 14.29 -9.23 -12.17
C MET A 140 14.68 -7.76 -12.51
N PRO A 141 15.70 -7.53 -13.37
CA PRO A 141 16.19 -6.17 -13.67
C PRO A 141 15.18 -5.29 -14.41
N GLN A 142 14.18 -5.90 -15.06
CA GLN A 142 13.14 -5.21 -15.84
C GLN A 142 11.87 -4.89 -15.03
N LEU A 143 11.89 -5.16 -13.71
CA LEU A 143 10.70 -5.04 -12.87
C LEU A 143 10.24 -3.58 -12.77
N GLU A 144 8.98 -3.34 -13.18
CA GLU A 144 8.30 -2.04 -13.08
C GLU A 144 7.26 -2.01 -11.96
N MET A 145 6.66 -3.17 -11.64
CA MET A 145 5.63 -3.30 -10.60
C MET A 145 5.96 -4.46 -9.66
N LEU A 146 6.04 -4.16 -8.36
CA LEU A 146 6.19 -5.13 -7.29
C LEU A 146 4.99 -5.07 -6.35
N GLN A 147 4.37 -6.23 -6.06
CA GLN A 147 3.24 -6.36 -5.13
C GLN A 147 3.48 -7.52 -4.18
N ILE A 148 3.60 -7.26 -2.89
CA ILE A 148 3.79 -8.28 -1.85
C ILE A 148 2.74 -8.06 -0.77
N TYR A 149 1.78 -8.96 -0.68
CA TYR A 149 0.69 -8.88 0.28
C TYR A 149 0.68 -10.10 1.20
N PHE A 150 0.89 -9.87 2.49
CA PHE A 150 0.62 -10.84 3.53
C PHE A 150 -0.76 -10.54 4.13
N TYR A 151 -1.59 -11.58 4.32
CA TYR A 151 -2.92 -11.46 4.94
C TYR A 151 -2.96 -12.02 6.37
N PHE A 152 -1.82 -12.30 6.95
CA PHE A 152 -1.68 -12.76 8.34
C PHE A 152 -0.52 -12.01 9.00
N ALA A 153 -0.64 -11.78 10.30
CA ALA A 153 0.46 -11.26 11.09
C ALA A 153 1.57 -12.30 11.17
N VAL A 154 2.83 -11.89 10.96
CA VAL A 154 3.98 -12.77 11.12
C VAL A 154 3.98 -13.34 12.55
N PRO A 155 4.17 -14.63 12.74
CA PRO A 155 3.73 -15.34 13.94
C PRO A 155 4.51 -15.05 15.23
N ASN A 156 5.62 -14.24 15.23
CA ASN A 156 6.40 -14.12 16.46
C ASN A 156 7.28 -12.85 16.50
N ARG A 157 7.31 -12.16 17.65
CA ARG A 157 8.22 -11.03 17.93
C ARG A 157 9.70 -11.37 17.76
N ASP A 158 10.09 -12.62 17.96
CA ASP A 158 11.47 -13.07 17.77
C ASP A 158 11.84 -13.15 16.28
N VAL A 159 10.88 -13.45 15.40
CA VAL A 159 11.07 -13.36 13.95
C VAL A 159 11.26 -11.91 13.52
N GLU A 160 10.50 -10.97 14.07
CA GLU A 160 10.68 -9.54 13.79
C GLU A 160 12.08 -9.06 14.18
N ARG A 161 12.56 -9.42 15.39
CA ARG A 161 13.93 -9.08 15.83
C ARG A 161 14.99 -9.69 14.94
N GLN A 162 14.81 -10.95 14.50
CA GLN A 162 15.73 -11.62 13.57
C GLN A 162 15.76 -10.96 12.20
N LEU A 163 14.61 -10.48 11.71
CA LEU A 163 14.50 -9.74 10.44
C LEU A 163 15.30 -8.44 10.47
N MET A 164 15.23 -7.70 11.58
CA MET A 164 15.95 -6.44 11.75
C MET A 164 17.48 -6.63 11.80
N ASN A 165 17.94 -7.76 12.34
CA ASN A 165 19.36 -8.03 12.62
C ASN A 165 20.05 -8.94 11.59
N ALA A 166 19.40 -9.32 10.49
CA ALA A 166 19.98 -10.22 9.49
C ALA A 166 21.18 -9.56 8.75
N PRO A 167 22.46 -9.95 9.03
CA PRO A 167 23.62 -9.18 8.61
C PRO A 167 23.98 -9.29 7.13
N ASN A 168 23.53 -10.35 6.44
CA ASN A 168 24.03 -10.72 5.10
C ASN A 168 22.99 -10.62 3.99
N MET A 169 22.09 -9.64 4.05
CA MET A 169 21.13 -9.42 2.96
C MET A 169 21.79 -8.68 1.79
N ARG A 170 21.62 -9.20 0.58
CA ARG A 170 22.11 -8.61 -0.65
C ARG A 170 21.40 -7.28 -0.93
N HIS A 171 22.13 -6.28 -1.37
CA HIS A 171 21.55 -5.04 -1.88
C HIS A 171 21.09 -5.24 -3.34
N VAL A 172 19.91 -4.74 -3.68
CA VAL A 172 19.30 -4.90 -5.01
C VAL A 172 18.89 -3.54 -5.57
N THR A 173 19.32 -3.24 -6.79
CA THR A 173 18.89 -2.04 -7.52
C THR A 173 17.80 -2.43 -8.53
N LEU A 174 16.60 -1.87 -8.36
CA LEU A 174 15.45 -2.04 -9.24
C LEU A 174 15.27 -0.77 -10.08
N SER A 175 16.10 -0.62 -11.11
CA SER A 175 16.21 0.62 -11.90
C SER A 175 14.93 1.02 -12.63
N ASN A 176 14.04 0.07 -12.89
CA ASN A 176 12.79 0.30 -13.64
C ASN A 176 11.54 0.32 -12.76
N LEU A 177 11.68 0.05 -11.44
CA LEU A 177 10.52 -0.03 -10.56
C LEU A 177 9.83 1.32 -10.44
N ARG A 178 8.54 1.36 -10.79
CA ARG A 178 7.66 2.54 -10.75
C ARG A 178 6.59 2.44 -9.67
N LEU A 179 6.14 1.22 -9.39
CA LEU A 179 5.09 0.96 -8.40
C LEU A 179 5.53 -0.15 -7.45
N PHE A 180 5.54 0.17 -6.15
CA PHE A 180 5.76 -0.81 -5.09
C PHE A 180 4.56 -0.84 -4.16
N ARG A 181 3.91 -1.99 -4.04
CA ARG A 181 2.81 -2.25 -3.12
C ARG A 181 3.20 -3.29 -2.08
N PHE A 182 2.94 -2.97 -0.85
CA PHE A 182 3.24 -3.86 0.27
C PHE A 182 2.09 -3.89 1.28
N LYS A 183 1.74 -5.09 1.74
CA LYS A 183 0.86 -5.29 2.89
C LYS A 183 1.51 -6.29 3.84
N GLY A 184 1.70 -5.89 5.11
CA GLY A 184 2.34 -6.76 6.08
C GLY A 184 2.80 -6.07 7.36
N VAL A 185 3.78 -6.66 8.04
CA VAL A 185 4.37 -6.10 9.27
C VAL A 185 5.47 -5.10 8.94
N SER A 186 5.61 -4.06 9.77
CA SER A 186 6.60 -2.99 9.57
C SER A 186 8.04 -3.52 9.52
N ALA A 187 8.41 -4.46 10.39
CA ALA A 187 9.75 -5.04 10.43
C ALA A 187 10.15 -5.73 9.11
N TYR A 188 9.21 -6.37 8.40
CA TYR A 188 9.47 -6.94 7.09
C TYR A 188 9.77 -5.85 6.05
N MET A 189 8.92 -4.81 6.03
CA MET A 189 9.10 -3.68 5.13
C MET A 189 10.44 -2.97 5.36
N GLU A 190 10.78 -2.69 6.62
CA GLU A 190 12.07 -2.11 7.03
C GLU A 190 13.26 -2.92 6.54
N ALA A 191 13.20 -4.26 6.68
CA ALA A 191 14.26 -5.14 6.22
C ALA A 191 14.46 -5.10 4.70
N VAL A 192 13.36 -4.94 3.93
CA VAL A 192 13.39 -4.86 2.46
C VAL A 192 13.89 -3.49 1.98
N VAL A 193 13.28 -2.39 2.46
CA VAL A 193 13.62 -1.04 1.96
C VAL A 193 15.04 -0.64 2.28
N ARG A 194 15.60 -1.13 3.38
CA ARG A 194 17.03 -0.94 3.71
C ARG A 194 18.00 -1.51 2.65
N ARG A 195 17.51 -2.42 1.80
CA ARG A 195 18.33 -3.21 0.86
C ARG A 195 17.93 -3.06 -0.59
N ILE A 196 17.00 -2.18 -0.89
CA ILE A 196 16.63 -1.87 -2.27
C ILE A 196 16.92 -0.41 -2.61
N THR A 197 17.28 -0.17 -3.88
CA THR A 197 17.34 1.16 -4.47
C THR A 197 16.42 1.21 -5.68
N THR A 198 15.56 2.23 -5.74
CA THR A 198 14.48 2.34 -6.74
C THR A 198 14.43 3.77 -7.33
N PRO A 199 15.37 4.13 -8.20
CA PRO A 199 15.53 5.52 -8.64
C PRO A 199 14.36 6.06 -9.48
N ARG A 200 13.49 5.18 -10.00
CA ARG A 200 12.31 5.55 -10.82
C ARG A 200 10.98 5.33 -10.11
N LEU A 201 10.99 5.05 -8.81
CA LEU A 201 9.75 4.82 -8.07
C LEU A 201 8.89 6.08 -8.06
N LYS A 202 7.63 5.94 -8.50
CA LYS A 202 6.63 7.01 -8.54
C LYS A 202 5.48 6.77 -7.55
N ASN A 203 5.20 5.48 -7.28
CA ASN A 203 4.10 5.06 -6.44
C ASN A 203 4.57 4.09 -5.38
N LEU A 204 4.25 4.42 -4.14
CA LEU A 204 4.53 3.57 -2.99
C LEU A 204 3.23 3.42 -2.17
N ASP A 205 2.69 2.20 -2.14
CA ASP A 205 1.45 1.86 -1.43
C ASP A 205 1.77 0.83 -0.34
N ILE A 206 1.64 1.24 0.91
CA ILE A 206 2.03 0.45 2.07
C ILE A 206 0.86 0.31 3.03
N GLN A 207 0.45 -0.92 3.30
CA GLN A 207 -0.51 -1.23 4.33
C GLN A 207 0.17 -2.01 5.47
N LEU A 208 0.28 -1.39 6.64
CA LEU A 208 0.88 -2.03 7.81
C LEU A 208 -0.20 -2.61 8.73
N PHE A 209 0.04 -3.82 9.21
CA PHE A 209 -0.82 -4.47 10.20
C PHE A 209 -0.77 -3.75 11.53
N LYS A 210 -1.82 -3.96 12.34
CA LYS A 210 -1.91 -3.48 13.71
C LYS A 210 -0.69 -3.88 14.54
N GLN A 211 0.02 -2.88 15.04
CA GLN A 211 1.17 -3.02 15.92
C GLN A 211 1.06 -1.99 17.06
N LEU A 212 1.59 -2.31 18.22
CA LEU A 212 1.55 -1.41 19.39
C LEU A 212 2.49 -0.21 19.24
N THR A 213 3.58 -0.39 18.50
CA THR A 213 4.57 0.66 18.23
C THR A 213 5.01 0.60 16.78
N TYR A 214 5.00 1.74 16.12
CA TYR A 214 5.48 1.87 14.75
C TYR A 214 6.84 2.57 14.78
N SER A 215 7.88 1.83 14.45
CA SER A 215 9.20 2.41 14.19
C SER A 215 9.62 1.99 12.79
N VAL A 216 9.63 2.95 11.86
CA VAL A 216 9.88 2.73 10.44
C VAL A 216 10.97 3.66 9.88
N PRO A 217 12.14 3.76 10.55
CA PRO A 217 13.16 4.73 10.18
C PRO A 217 13.76 4.50 8.79
N TYR A 218 13.96 3.25 8.38
CA TYR A 218 14.50 2.94 7.05
C TYR A 218 13.46 3.19 5.95
N LEU A 219 12.17 2.97 6.22
CA LEU A 219 11.11 3.34 5.29
C LEU A 219 11.05 4.85 5.10
N MET A 220 11.13 5.63 6.18
CA MET A 220 11.17 7.09 6.09
C MET A 220 12.41 7.56 5.34
N GLN A 221 13.58 7.00 5.63
CA GLN A 221 14.81 7.28 4.88
C GLN A 221 14.64 6.92 3.40
N PHE A 222 14.08 5.76 3.09
CA PHE A 222 13.83 5.32 1.71
C PHE A 222 12.92 6.30 0.95
N ILE A 223 11.82 6.76 1.57
CA ILE A 223 10.91 7.74 0.98
C ILE A 223 11.64 9.08 0.75
N ASN A 224 12.35 9.60 1.76
CA ASN A 224 13.07 10.87 1.67
C ASN A 224 14.19 10.87 0.59
N THR A 225 14.81 9.71 0.33
CA THR A 225 15.88 9.58 -0.67
C THR A 225 15.36 9.26 -2.08
N THR A 226 14.08 9.03 -2.24
CA THR A 226 13.45 8.72 -3.54
C THR A 226 13.02 10.01 -4.24
N GLU A 227 13.84 10.52 -5.15
CA GLU A 227 13.71 11.84 -5.79
C GLU A 227 12.38 12.06 -6.54
N ASN A 228 11.76 10.99 -7.04
CA ASN A 228 10.51 11.09 -7.81
C ASN A 228 9.24 11.10 -6.94
N LEU A 229 9.38 10.93 -5.63
CA LEU A 229 8.27 11.06 -4.68
C LEU A 229 8.19 12.52 -4.21
N ARG A 230 7.54 13.37 -5.03
CA ARG A 230 7.30 14.79 -4.70
C ARG A 230 5.81 15.02 -4.59
N PHE A 231 5.40 15.77 -3.56
CA PHE A 231 4.00 15.96 -3.23
C PHE A 231 3.74 17.42 -2.85
N ASP A 232 2.62 17.95 -3.29
CA ASP A 232 2.12 19.27 -2.90
C ASP A 232 0.78 19.17 -2.15
N SER A 233 0.19 17.98 -2.13
CA SER A 233 -1.11 17.71 -1.54
C SER A 233 -1.05 16.52 -0.58
N ALA A 234 -1.74 16.64 0.56
CA ALA A 234 -1.87 15.60 1.56
C ALA A 234 -3.33 15.37 1.95
N ILE A 235 -3.73 14.10 2.08
CA ILE A 235 -5.00 13.70 2.68
C ILE A 235 -4.69 12.75 3.84
N PHE A 236 -5.21 13.05 5.03
CA PHE A 236 -5.24 12.16 6.17
C PHE A 236 -6.67 11.75 6.43
N GLN A 237 -6.93 10.47 6.30
CA GLN A 237 -8.26 9.92 6.46
C GLN A 237 -8.27 8.97 7.66
N PHE A 238 -9.01 9.35 8.69
CA PHE A 238 -9.16 8.62 9.94
C PHE A 238 -10.41 7.75 9.85
N PHE A 239 -10.26 6.47 10.12
CA PHE A 239 -11.34 5.48 10.11
C PHE A 239 -11.56 4.92 11.53
N GLY A 240 -12.64 4.20 11.75
CA GLY A 240 -12.86 3.52 13.01
C GLY A 240 -11.83 2.44 13.36
N ASP A 241 -11.08 1.94 12.39
CA ASP A 241 -10.11 0.85 12.55
C ASP A 241 -8.72 1.16 11.98
N GLY A 242 -8.47 2.40 11.55
CA GLY A 242 -7.17 2.77 10.99
C GLY A 242 -7.07 4.20 10.50
N VAL A 243 -5.90 4.53 10.00
CA VAL A 243 -5.61 5.80 9.34
C VAL A 243 -4.93 5.58 8.01
N GLU A 244 -5.27 6.41 7.05
CA GLU A 244 -4.69 6.45 5.72
C GLU A 244 -4.04 7.81 5.47
N VAL A 245 -2.75 7.78 5.15
CA VAL A 245 -1.94 8.95 4.79
C VAL A 245 -1.71 8.89 3.28
N LYS A 246 -2.26 9.85 2.54
CA LYS A 246 -2.04 10.02 1.11
C LYS A 246 -1.24 11.28 0.86
N LEU A 247 -0.13 11.15 0.14
CA LEU A 247 0.62 12.29 -0.39
C LEU A 247 0.71 12.15 -1.92
N TYR A 248 0.35 13.19 -2.64
CA TYR A 248 0.28 13.14 -4.10
C TYR A 248 0.54 14.51 -4.74
N PRO A 249 1.00 14.55 -5.98
CA PRO A 249 1.05 15.79 -6.75
C PRO A 249 -0.37 16.14 -7.23
N ARG A 250 -0.73 17.41 -7.17
CA ARG A 250 -2.08 17.91 -7.52
C ARG A 250 -2.49 17.61 -8.97
N GLU A 251 -1.51 17.53 -9.85
CA GLU A 251 -1.75 17.32 -11.29
C GLU A 251 -1.99 15.86 -11.69
N GLU A 252 -1.66 14.90 -10.82
CA GLU A 252 -1.76 13.46 -11.13
C GLU A 252 -2.65 12.75 -10.09
N ASP A 253 -3.89 12.45 -10.43
CA ASP A 253 -4.94 11.93 -9.52
C ASP A 253 -4.62 10.63 -8.76
N TRP A 254 -3.56 9.86 -9.09
CA TRP A 254 -3.37 8.52 -8.52
C TRP A 254 -1.91 8.12 -8.28
N MET A 255 -0.97 9.02 -8.35
CA MET A 255 0.46 8.70 -8.28
C MET A 255 1.11 9.36 -7.07
N GLY A 256 1.57 8.58 -6.10
CA GLY A 256 2.19 9.14 -4.91
C GLY A 256 2.50 8.13 -3.81
N LEU A 257 2.47 8.60 -2.58
CA LEU A 257 2.66 7.80 -1.38
C LEU A 257 1.30 7.54 -0.72
N LEU A 258 1.01 6.27 -0.47
CA LEU A 258 -0.11 5.81 0.34
C LEU A 258 0.43 4.98 1.49
N VAL A 259 0.14 5.37 2.73
CA VAL A 259 0.44 4.58 3.92
C VAL A 259 -0.84 4.37 4.70
N THR A 260 -1.25 3.11 4.85
CA THR A 260 -2.42 2.70 5.62
C THR A 260 -1.97 1.93 6.85
N ILE A 261 -2.52 2.27 8.01
CA ILE A 261 -2.25 1.58 9.27
C ILE A 261 -3.54 1.24 9.97
N ASN A 262 -3.64 -0.01 10.38
CA ASN A 262 -4.76 -0.48 11.16
C ASN A 262 -4.52 -0.22 12.65
N CYS A 263 -5.25 0.72 13.24
CA CYS A 263 -5.29 1.00 14.69
C CYS A 263 -6.67 1.53 15.11
N LEU A 264 -7.14 1.11 16.30
CA LEU A 264 -8.53 1.33 16.71
C LEU A 264 -8.80 2.69 17.37
N HIS A 265 -7.77 3.38 17.87
CA HIS A 265 -7.93 4.60 18.66
C HIS A 265 -7.45 5.82 17.87
N LEU A 266 -8.28 6.87 17.83
CA LEU A 266 -7.97 8.11 17.11
C LEU A 266 -6.68 8.77 17.59
N ASP A 267 -6.41 8.72 18.90
CA ASP A 267 -5.17 9.24 19.51
C ASP A 267 -3.92 8.59 18.93
N TRP A 268 -3.94 7.26 18.79
CA TRP A 268 -2.85 6.52 18.18
C TRP A 268 -2.72 6.79 16.68
N GLN A 269 -3.87 7.00 16.00
CA GLN A 269 -3.89 7.38 14.59
C GLN A 269 -3.22 8.75 14.41
N ALA A 270 -3.61 9.75 15.21
CA ALA A 270 -3.04 11.10 15.17
C ALA A 270 -1.55 11.09 15.52
N SER A 271 -1.15 10.39 16.61
CA SER A 271 0.24 10.23 17.01
C SER A 271 1.09 9.59 15.91
N PHE A 272 0.56 8.56 15.28
CA PHE A 272 1.24 7.90 14.17
C PHE A 272 1.40 8.82 12.96
N VAL A 273 0.35 9.54 12.56
CA VAL A 273 0.44 10.50 11.45
C VAL A 273 1.45 11.58 11.76
N ALA A 274 1.44 12.12 12.99
CA ALA A 274 2.42 13.11 13.45
C ALA A 274 3.86 12.57 13.36
N GLN A 275 4.09 11.33 13.77
CA GLN A 275 5.41 10.68 13.68
C GLN A 275 5.88 10.50 12.24
N ILE A 276 5.00 10.04 11.32
CA ILE A 276 5.33 9.93 9.89
C ILE A 276 5.68 11.29 9.33
N VAL A 277 4.81 12.27 9.52
CA VAL A 277 4.97 13.60 8.92
C VAL A 277 6.23 14.29 9.44
N THR A 278 6.52 14.19 10.74
CA THR A 278 7.77 14.71 11.32
C THR A 278 9.00 14.02 10.72
N SER A 279 8.93 12.72 10.47
CA SER A 279 10.02 11.96 9.84
C SER A 279 10.19 12.26 8.35
N LEU A 280 9.17 12.84 7.71
CA LEU A 280 9.14 13.28 6.31
C LEU A 280 9.22 14.82 6.19
N ALA A 281 9.93 15.50 7.09
CA ALA A 281 9.95 16.96 7.18
C ALA A 281 10.26 17.67 5.85
N SER A 282 11.14 17.13 5.01
CA SER A 282 11.44 17.68 3.68
C SER A 282 10.24 17.58 2.71
N ILE A 283 9.41 16.57 2.87
CA ILE A 283 8.22 16.33 2.06
C ILE A 283 7.04 17.14 2.61
N SER A 284 6.82 17.12 3.92
CA SER A 284 5.72 17.85 4.55
C SER A 284 5.84 19.37 4.37
N SER A 285 7.08 19.90 4.29
CA SER A 285 7.32 21.31 3.95
C SER A 285 6.98 21.67 2.49
N SER A 286 6.81 20.72 1.60
CA SER A 286 6.36 20.98 0.22
C SER A 286 4.85 20.95 0.03
N VAL A 287 4.10 20.49 1.04
CA VAL A 287 2.65 20.36 0.98
C VAL A 287 1.98 21.74 1.09
N GLU A 288 1.19 22.10 0.09
CA GLU A 288 0.40 23.34 0.04
C GLU A 288 -1.09 23.11 0.36
N HIS A 289 -1.57 21.89 0.13
CA HIS A 289 -2.98 21.53 0.29
C HIS A 289 -3.10 20.35 1.28
N LEU A 290 -3.74 20.62 2.42
CA LEU A 290 -3.97 19.61 3.45
C LEU A 290 -5.46 19.33 3.61
N THR A 291 -5.86 18.06 3.54
CA THR A 291 -7.23 17.61 3.80
C THR A 291 -7.23 16.61 4.95
N LEU A 292 -8.06 16.86 5.94
CA LEU A 292 -8.28 15.98 7.09
C LEU A 292 -9.70 15.43 7.03
N ARG A 293 -9.83 14.12 6.89
CA ARG A 293 -11.12 13.41 6.78
C ARG A 293 -11.33 12.48 7.97
N HIS A 294 -12.55 12.39 8.42
CA HIS A 294 -12.96 11.45 9.45
C HIS A 294 -14.20 10.69 9.01
N GLU A 295 -14.03 9.41 8.75
CA GLU A 295 -15.12 8.55 8.31
C GLU A 295 -15.65 7.73 9.48
N VAL A 296 -16.76 8.20 10.07
CA VAL A 296 -17.44 7.50 11.18
C VAL A 296 -18.48 6.55 10.61
N HIS A 297 -18.14 5.29 10.44
CA HIS A 297 -19.15 4.26 10.17
C HIS A 297 -19.83 3.82 11.46
N GLY A 298 -20.92 4.50 11.83
CA GLY A 298 -21.99 3.95 12.66
C GLY A 298 -21.68 3.62 14.12
N ARG A 299 -20.53 4.02 14.72
CA ARG A 299 -20.30 3.91 16.16
C ARG A 299 -20.45 5.28 16.83
N SER A 300 -21.24 5.28 17.89
CA SER A 300 -21.54 6.46 18.69
C SER A 300 -20.28 7.21 19.08
N SER A 301 -20.34 8.53 18.94
CA SER A 301 -19.29 9.50 19.29
C SER A 301 -18.85 9.51 20.75
N GLU A 302 -19.31 8.59 21.57
CA GLU A 302 -19.09 8.57 23.03
C GLU A 302 -17.78 7.90 23.47
N GLU A 303 -17.08 7.20 22.59
CA GLU A 303 -15.78 6.55 22.90
C GLU A 303 -14.55 7.29 22.35
N HIS A 304 -14.71 8.52 21.86
CA HIS A 304 -13.55 9.33 21.49
C HIS A 304 -12.89 9.84 22.77
N ASN A 305 -11.84 9.15 23.21
CA ASN A 305 -10.91 9.69 24.17
C ASN A 305 -10.40 11.03 23.63
N GLU A 306 -10.27 12.03 24.49
CA GLU A 306 -9.73 13.34 24.11
C GLU A 306 -8.34 13.11 23.49
N VAL A 307 -8.22 13.32 22.18
CA VAL A 307 -6.93 13.24 21.49
C VAL A 307 -6.01 14.24 22.16
N ASP A 308 -4.83 13.77 22.54
CA ASP A 308 -3.84 14.65 23.15
C ASP A 308 -3.58 15.83 22.21
N ARG A 309 -3.90 17.03 22.67
CA ARG A 309 -3.68 18.29 21.94
C ARG A 309 -2.25 18.36 21.39
N THR A 310 -1.28 17.82 22.11
CA THR A 310 0.12 17.76 21.74
C THR A 310 0.34 17.04 20.40
N GLU A 311 -0.37 15.96 20.13
CA GLU A 311 -0.21 15.20 18.89
C GLU A 311 -0.74 15.96 17.68
N TRP A 312 -1.87 16.65 17.82
CA TRP A 312 -2.38 17.54 16.76
C TRP A 312 -1.47 18.74 16.52
N HIS A 313 -0.90 19.32 17.58
CA HIS A 313 0.11 20.38 17.46
C HIS A 313 1.35 19.90 16.70
N ASN A 314 1.88 18.71 17.05
CA ASN A 314 3.04 18.12 16.39
C ASN A 314 2.74 17.84 14.90
N LEU A 315 1.54 17.36 14.60
CA LEU A 315 1.09 17.13 13.24
C LEU A 315 1.07 18.42 12.43
N LEU A 316 0.33 19.43 12.89
CA LEU A 316 0.15 20.68 12.16
C LEU A 316 1.42 21.53 12.07
N ARG A 317 2.30 21.48 13.10
CA ARG A 317 3.61 22.16 13.08
C ARG A 317 4.52 21.70 11.94
N SER A 318 4.35 20.45 11.49
CA SER A 318 5.17 19.90 10.41
C SER A 318 4.85 20.50 9.03
N PHE A 319 3.77 21.28 8.93
CA PHE A 319 3.30 21.85 7.66
C PHE A 319 3.50 23.37 7.62
N SER A 320 4.69 23.79 7.21
CA SER A 320 5.04 25.23 7.15
C SER A 320 4.45 25.95 5.93
N ASN A 321 4.15 25.24 4.83
CA ASN A 321 3.74 25.85 3.55
C ASN A 321 2.28 25.59 3.16
N VAL A 322 1.48 25.05 4.07
CA VAL A 322 0.06 24.78 3.79
C VAL A 322 -0.69 26.10 3.60
N LYS A 323 -1.28 26.26 2.41
CA LYS A 323 -2.10 27.39 1.99
C LYS A 323 -3.59 27.11 2.17
N THR A 324 -4.01 25.86 1.98
CA THR A 324 -5.41 25.46 2.15
C THR A 324 -5.52 24.28 3.11
N LEU A 325 -6.41 24.39 4.07
CA LEU A 325 -6.78 23.31 4.99
C LEU A 325 -8.25 22.99 4.82
N ARG A 326 -8.57 21.73 4.52
CA ARG A 326 -9.95 21.23 4.51
C ARG A 326 -10.13 20.23 5.65
N ALA A 327 -11.19 20.38 6.43
CA ALA A 327 -11.50 19.52 7.55
C ALA A 327 -12.95 19.04 7.50
N ASP A 328 -13.17 17.75 7.71
CA ASP A 328 -14.51 17.19 7.90
C ASP A 328 -15.05 17.53 9.29
N ASP A 329 -16.37 17.57 9.46
CA ASP A 329 -17.07 17.97 10.67
C ASP A 329 -16.64 17.16 11.92
N GLY A 330 -16.38 15.85 11.75
CA GLY A 330 -15.90 14.98 12.82
C GLY A 330 -14.57 15.38 13.44
N LEU A 331 -13.79 16.26 12.80
CA LEU A 331 -12.49 16.75 13.32
C LEU A 331 -12.50 18.23 13.70
N VAL A 332 -13.59 18.95 13.45
CA VAL A 332 -13.67 20.40 13.70
C VAL A 332 -13.43 20.74 15.18
N LYS A 333 -13.98 19.93 16.09
CA LYS A 333 -13.83 20.14 17.55
C LYS A 333 -12.37 20.03 17.98
N GLU A 334 -11.66 18.99 17.55
CA GLU A 334 -10.26 18.73 17.86
C GLU A 334 -9.36 19.82 17.26
N LEU A 335 -9.58 20.15 16.00
CA LEU A 335 -8.83 21.20 15.31
C LEU A 335 -9.06 22.57 15.91
N SER A 336 -10.31 22.93 16.27
CA SER A 336 -10.60 24.21 16.88
C SER A 336 -9.95 24.37 18.24
N ARG A 337 -9.85 23.28 19.03
CA ARG A 337 -9.11 23.26 20.30
C ARG A 337 -7.61 23.42 20.09
N CYS A 338 -7.06 22.74 19.08
CA CYS A 338 -5.64 22.80 18.73
C CYS A 338 -5.22 24.19 18.24
N LEU A 339 -6.05 24.84 17.43
CA LEU A 339 -5.78 26.16 16.84
C LEU A 339 -6.08 27.31 17.79
N ARG A 340 -6.68 27.08 18.97
CA ARG A 340 -6.84 28.13 19.98
C ARG A 340 -5.49 28.55 20.54
N LEU A 341 -5.26 29.85 20.61
CA LEU A 341 -4.13 30.43 21.31
C LEU A 341 -4.40 30.35 22.82
N ASP A 342 -3.55 29.68 23.56
CA ASP A 342 -3.57 29.77 25.04
C ASP A 342 -2.76 30.97 25.48
N ASP A 343 -3.27 31.70 26.44
CA ASP A 343 -2.64 32.93 26.96
C ASP A 343 -1.30 32.68 27.72
N GLU A 344 -0.98 31.42 27.99
CA GLU A 344 0.18 31.04 28.84
C GLU A 344 1.44 30.63 28.06
N GLU A 345 1.35 30.31 26.76
CA GLU A 345 2.50 29.97 25.92
C GLU A 345 2.73 30.98 24.81
N PRO A 346 4.00 31.29 24.41
CA PRO A 346 4.24 32.09 23.23
C PRO A 346 3.59 31.39 22.04
N PRO A 347 2.77 32.11 21.26
CA PRO A 347 1.96 31.52 20.20
C PRO A 347 2.89 30.83 19.19
N VAL A 348 2.96 29.51 19.26
CA VAL A 348 3.58 28.73 18.20
C VAL A 348 2.66 28.88 17.00
N GLU A 349 3.12 29.58 16.00
CA GLU A 349 2.33 29.82 14.81
C GLU A 349 2.16 28.50 14.04
N LEU A 350 0.99 27.90 14.17
CA LEU A 350 0.59 26.74 13.39
C LEU A 350 0.13 27.21 12.00
N LEU A 351 0.55 26.49 10.97
CA LEU A 351 0.18 26.74 9.57
C LEU A 351 0.42 28.21 9.16
N PRO A 352 1.65 28.72 9.19
CA PRO A 352 1.97 30.14 8.99
C PRO A 352 1.49 30.71 7.65
N GLU A 353 1.46 29.90 6.59
CA GLU A 353 1.08 30.30 5.23
C GLU A 353 -0.41 30.03 4.92
N LEU A 354 -1.22 29.64 5.91
CA LEU A 354 -2.64 29.32 5.69
C LEU A 354 -3.42 30.54 5.20
N GLN A 355 -4.09 30.38 4.08
CA GLN A 355 -4.91 31.40 3.40
C GLN A 355 -6.40 31.03 3.41
N GLU A 356 -6.71 29.74 3.42
CA GLU A 356 -8.07 29.23 3.33
C GLU A 356 -8.28 28.06 4.29
N LEU A 357 -9.36 28.11 5.06
CA LEU A 357 -9.85 27.03 5.90
C LEU A 357 -11.25 26.64 5.46
N THR A 358 -11.39 25.45 4.86
CA THR A 358 -12.67 24.89 4.44
C THR A 358 -13.11 23.82 5.44
N TYR A 359 -14.35 23.84 5.89
CA TYR A 359 -14.91 22.80 6.75
C TYR A 359 -16.26 22.32 6.24
N SER A 360 -16.52 21.01 6.36
CA SER A 360 -17.82 20.41 6.09
C SER A 360 -18.60 20.25 7.38
N GLY A 361 -19.91 20.59 7.39
CA GLY A 361 -20.81 20.43 8.55
C GLY A 361 -21.66 21.68 8.82
N GLY A 362 -22.61 21.53 9.73
CA GLY A 362 -23.57 22.60 10.09
C GLY A 362 -22.94 23.74 10.87
N ASP A 363 -23.73 24.43 11.69
CA ASP A 363 -23.47 25.70 12.39
C ASP A 363 -22.27 25.68 13.37
N ILE A 364 -21.05 25.50 12.85
CA ILE A 364 -19.79 25.43 13.61
C ILE A 364 -18.96 26.72 13.39
N GLY A 365 -19.56 27.76 12.82
CA GLY A 365 -18.87 29.01 12.46
C GLY A 365 -18.08 29.67 13.60
N ASP A 366 -18.52 29.48 14.86
CA ASP A 366 -17.83 30.02 16.03
C ASP A 366 -16.60 29.20 16.47
N ALA A 367 -16.46 27.94 16.02
CA ALA A 367 -15.36 27.07 16.48
C ALA A 367 -13.98 27.62 16.12
N PHE A 368 -13.83 28.23 14.96
CA PHE A 368 -12.55 28.78 14.47
C PHE A 368 -12.43 30.29 14.64
N LYS A 369 -13.44 30.97 15.20
CA LYS A 369 -13.49 32.43 15.27
C LYS A 369 -12.27 33.01 15.98
N SER A 370 -11.89 32.49 17.14
CA SER A 370 -10.72 32.98 17.89
C SER A 370 -9.43 32.87 17.08
N PHE A 371 -9.25 31.79 16.34
CA PHE A 371 -8.10 31.60 15.45
C PHE A 371 -8.11 32.60 14.28
N ILE A 372 -9.25 32.76 13.61
CA ILE A 372 -9.40 33.68 12.48
C ILE A 372 -9.15 35.14 12.93
N ASP A 373 -9.76 35.57 14.05
CA ASP A 373 -9.58 36.92 14.61
C ASP A 373 -8.10 37.18 14.97
N ALA A 374 -7.42 36.20 15.56
CA ALA A 374 -6.00 36.33 15.89
C ALA A 374 -5.13 36.46 14.64
N ARG A 375 -5.41 35.67 13.59
CA ARG A 375 -4.71 35.74 12.29
C ARG A 375 -4.95 37.08 11.58
N GLN A 376 -6.17 37.59 11.62
CA GLN A 376 -6.51 38.89 11.06
C GLN A 376 -5.77 40.01 11.80
N ASN A 377 -5.74 39.99 13.14
CA ASN A 377 -5.00 40.94 13.96
C ASN A 377 -3.49 40.93 13.70
N ALA A 378 -2.94 39.74 13.37
CA ALA A 378 -1.54 39.57 12.97
C ALA A 378 -1.24 39.98 11.52
N GLY A 379 -2.24 40.50 10.76
CA GLY A 379 -2.08 40.91 9.38
C GLY A 379 -2.01 39.76 8.38
N ARG A 380 -2.45 38.56 8.77
CA ARG A 380 -2.45 37.32 7.95
C ARG A 380 -3.86 36.73 7.89
N PRO A 381 -4.82 37.38 7.22
CA PRO A 381 -6.21 36.94 7.19
C PRO A 381 -6.36 35.56 6.53
N VAL A 382 -7.24 34.73 7.11
CA VAL A 382 -7.59 33.41 6.58
C VAL A 382 -9.07 33.43 6.16
N ALA A 383 -9.36 33.03 4.93
CA ALA A 383 -10.73 32.88 4.45
C ALA A 383 -11.36 31.61 5.07
N LEU A 384 -12.53 31.76 5.68
CA LEU A 384 -13.30 30.64 6.24
C LEU A 384 -14.42 30.29 5.27
N ILE A 385 -14.45 29.05 4.78
CA ILE A 385 -15.42 28.56 3.81
C ILE A 385 -16.19 27.38 4.41
N ALA A 386 -17.51 27.52 4.50
CA ALA A 386 -18.37 26.38 4.84
C ALA A 386 -18.71 25.59 3.58
N ASP A 387 -18.25 24.34 3.54
CA ASP A 387 -18.61 23.40 2.48
C ASP A 387 -19.97 22.77 2.82
N ARG A 388 -21.01 23.14 2.12
CA ARG A 388 -22.38 22.68 2.40
C ARG A 388 -22.70 21.32 1.79
N GLY A 389 -21.68 20.65 1.20
CA GLY A 389 -21.82 19.33 0.57
C GLY A 389 -23.04 19.25 -0.33
N ASP A 390 -22.85 19.23 -1.63
CA ASP A 390 -23.93 19.00 -2.61
C ASP A 390 -24.46 17.57 -2.51
#